data_849e5318995cecd5bfa7fb0c99780ed7
#
_entry.id   849e5318995cecd5bfa7fb0c99780ed7
#
_cell.length_a   1.000
_cell.length_b   1.000
_cell.length_c   1.000
_cell.angle_alpha   90.00
_cell.angle_beta   90.00
_cell.angle_gamma   90.00
#
_symmetry.space_group_name_H-M   'P 1'
#
loop_
_entity.id
_entity.type
_entity.pdbx_description
1 polymer ?
#
loop_
_entity_poly.entity_id
_entity_poly.type
_entity_poly.pdbx_seq_one_letter_code
_entity_poly.pdbx_strand_id
1 'polypeptide(L)'
;DVAPSRGLGDVYKRQDHQVTLMKDITMLDKMYELNLVYFKELTMYILAGKKKLAEVRANDLKAAQEKAQRTQLPEDAQAARDLADLCDRFEKKLYDLELTRNVSIQMGPQIRLIQSNDTMMAEKIQTTIVNTIPLWKNQMVLALGIAHSQQAMQAERAVTDATNELLKKNAATLKQGTIEIAKESERGIVDIETLQQTNKQLIETLDELNKIRADGKAKRANAEQELGRIEGELRQKMLEINN
;
A
#
# COMPACT_ATOMS: atom_id res chain seq x y z
N ASP A 1 20.96 10.83 35.39
CA ASP A 1 19.80 10.02 35.87
C ASP A 1 18.58 9.99 34.89
N VAL A 2 18.77 10.27 33.60
CA VAL A 2 17.66 10.34 32.63
C VAL A 2 17.76 9.27 31.53
N ALA A 3 18.84 8.55 31.41
CA ALA A 3 19.09 7.60 30.32
C ALA A 3 18.23 6.30 30.38
N PRO A 4 17.95 5.66 31.52
CA PRO A 4 17.15 4.42 31.54
C PRO A 4 15.67 4.63 31.22
N SER A 5 15.09 5.78 31.58
CA SER A 5 13.66 6.08 31.37
C SER A 5 13.35 6.39 29.89
N ARG A 6 14.27 6.98 29.14
CA ARG A 6 14.10 7.22 27.70
C ARG A 6 14.13 5.92 26.90
N GLY A 7 15.03 4.98 27.22
CA GLY A 7 15.10 3.68 26.53
C GLY A 7 13.86 2.82 26.73
N LEU A 8 13.24 2.84 27.91
CA LEU A 8 11.96 2.18 28.17
C LEU A 8 10.80 2.84 27.39
N GLY A 9 10.74 4.18 27.41
CA GLY A 9 9.74 4.93 26.65
C GLY A 9 9.78 4.66 25.15
N ASP A 10 10.97 4.49 24.59
CA ASP A 10 11.13 4.17 23.17
C ASP A 10 10.73 2.72 22.84
N VAL A 11 10.92 1.77 23.75
CA VAL A 11 10.43 0.38 23.59
C VAL A 11 8.91 0.35 23.59
N TYR A 12 8.24 1.03 24.54
CA TYR A 12 6.78 1.09 24.60
C TYR A 12 6.19 1.75 23.35
N LYS A 13 6.74 2.87 22.88
CA LYS A 13 6.31 3.51 21.63
C LYS A 13 6.43 2.59 20.42
N ARG A 14 7.49 1.80 20.33
CA ARG A 14 7.68 0.83 19.24
C ARG A 14 6.67 -0.31 19.32
N GLN A 15 6.35 -0.79 20.51
CA GLN A 15 5.30 -1.79 20.71
C GLN A 15 3.92 -1.26 20.29
N ASP A 16 3.58 -0.01 20.64
CA ASP A 16 2.34 0.63 20.21
C ASP A 16 2.26 0.78 18.68
N HIS A 17 3.36 1.16 18.04
CA HIS A 17 3.43 1.19 16.58
C HIS A 17 3.24 -0.18 15.95
N GLN A 18 3.85 -1.23 16.53
CA GLN A 18 3.66 -2.60 16.04
C GLN A 18 2.20 -3.04 16.15
N VAL A 19 1.55 -2.77 17.30
CA VAL A 19 0.12 -3.09 17.49
C VAL A 19 -0.76 -2.34 16.49
N THR A 20 -0.44 -1.08 16.22
CA THR A 20 -1.18 -0.28 15.23
C THR A 20 -1.03 -0.87 13.83
N LEU A 21 0.19 -1.18 13.38
CA LEU A 21 0.43 -1.82 12.09
C LEU A 21 -0.29 -3.17 11.96
N MET A 22 -0.35 -3.98 13.01
CA MET A 22 -1.09 -5.25 13.00
C MET A 22 -2.60 -5.05 12.82
N LYS A 23 -3.16 -3.98 13.43
CA LYS A 23 -4.57 -3.61 13.21
C LYS A 23 -4.80 -3.13 11.77
N ASP A 24 -3.90 -2.32 11.24
CA ASP A 24 -3.97 -1.82 9.87
C ASP A 24 -3.89 -2.96 8.86
N ILE A 25 -2.99 -3.93 9.04
CA ILE A 25 -2.90 -5.15 8.22
C ILE A 25 -4.24 -5.90 8.21
N THR A 26 -4.86 -6.08 9.38
CA THR A 26 -6.16 -6.78 9.50
C THR A 26 -7.28 -5.99 8.82
N MET A 27 -7.26 -4.67 8.92
CA MET A 27 -8.22 -3.79 8.26
C MET A 27 -8.05 -3.83 6.74
N LEU A 28 -6.82 -3.81 6.25
CA LEU A 28 -6.50 -3.91 4.82
C LEU A 28 -6.93 -5.24 4.23
N ASP A 29 -6.82 -6.36 4.96
CA ASP A 29 -7.37 -7.65 4.52
C ASP A 29 -8.89 -7.59 4.29
N LYS A 30 -9.62 -7.01 5.25
CA LYS A 30 -11.07 -6.83 5.10
C LYS A 30 -11.42 -5.91 3.93
N MET A 31 -10.66 -4.83 3.76
CA MET A 31 -10.85 -3.91 2.63
C MET A 31 -10.61 -4.62 1.28
N TYR A 32 -9.60 -5.48 1.20
CA TYR A 32 -9.33 -6.27 0.00
C TYR A 32 -10.48 -7.23 -0.32
N GLU A 33 -10.98 -7.96 0.68
CA GLU A 33 -12.12 -8.87 0.52
C GLU A 33 -13.38 -8.12 0.06
N LEU A 34 -13.69 -6.99 0.70
CA LEU A 34 -14.83 -6.14 0.32
C LEU A 34 -14.66 -5.60 -1.11
N ASN A 35 -13.47 -5.18 -1.49
CA ASN A 35 -13.19 -4.72 -2.85
C ASN A 35 -13.42 -5.82 -3.89
N LEU A 36 -13.06 -7.08 -3.59
CA LEU A 36 -13.33 -8.21 -4.47
C LEU A 36 -14.84 -8.48 -4.64
N VAL A 37 -15.61 -8.39 -3.56
CA VAL A 37 -17.07 -8.52 -3.60
C VAL A 37 -17.66 -7.39 -4.45
N TYR A 38 -17.28 -6.17 -4.17
CA TYR A 38 -17.73 -4.99 -4.89
C TYR A 38 -17.42 -5.06 -6.39
N PHE A 39 -16.21 -5.48 -6.74
CA PHE A 39 -15.83 -5.71 -8.15
C PHE A 39 -16.75 -6.72 -8.85
N LYS A 40 -17.08 -7.83 -8.17
CA LYS A 40 -17.99 -8.85 -8.72
C LYS A 40 -19.39 -8.30 -8.92
N GLU A 41 -19.91 -7.57 -7.93
CA GLU A 41 -21.23 -6.96 -8.00
C GLU A 41 -21.32 -5.94 -9.13
N LEU A 42 -20.35 -5.03 -9.23
CA LEU A 42 -20.26 -4.07 -10.34
C LEU A 42 -20.25 -4.77 -11.70
N THR A 43 -19.49 -5.85 -11.82
CA THR A 43 -19.41 -6.62 -13.07
C THR A 43 -20.78 -7.22 -13.43
N MET A 44 -21.50 -7.77 -12.45
CA MET A 44 -22.83 -8.31 -12.66
C MET A 44 -23.84 -7.22 -13.07
N TYR A 45 -23.82 -6.07 -12.38
CA TYR A 45 -24.70 -4.94 -12.70
C TYR A 45 -24.44 -4.39 -14.10
N ILE A 46 -23.16 -4.24 -14.48
CA ILE A 46 -22.78 -3.77 -15.82
C ILE A 46 -23.25 -4.74 -16.89
N LEU A 47 -23.02 -6.04 -16.72
CA LEU A 47 -23.45 -7.06 -17.68
C LEU A 47 -24.97 -7.11 -17.82
N ALA A 48 -25.70 -7.13 -16.70
CA ALA A 48 -27.15 -7.12 -16.70
C ALA A 48 -27.71 -5.82 -17.32
N GLY A 49 -27.12 -4.68 -16.97
CA GLY A 49 -27.53 -3.39 -17.50
C GLY A 49 -27.29 -3.27 -19.01
N LYS A 50 -26.13 -3.69 -19.51
CA LYS A 50 -25.83 -3.73 -20.96
C LYS A 50 -26.82 -4.62 -21.72
N LYS A 51 -27.10 -5.81 -21.18
CA LYS A 51 -28.07 -6.72 -21.77
C LYS A 51 -29.48 -6.08 -21.81
N LYS A 52 -29.90 -5.47 -20.70
CA LYS A 52 -31.22 -4.82 -20.63
C LYS A 52 -31.29 -3.60 -21.56
N LEU A 53 -30.25 -2.79 -21.64
CA LEU A 53 -30.19 -1.66 -22.56
C LEU A 53 -30.31 -2.11 -24.03
N ALA A 54 -29.58 -3.16 -24.39
CA ALA A 54 -29.64 -3.73 -25.74
C ALA A 54 -31.05 -4.25 -26.07
N GLU A 55 -31.70 -4.95 -25.12
CA GLU A 55 -33.07 -5.45 -25.24
C GLU A 55 -34.08 -4.30 -25.44
N VAL A 56 -34.02 -3.27 -24.59
CA VAL A 56 -34.91 -2.10 -24.68
C VAL A 56 -34.69 -1.34 -25.99
N ARG A 57 -33.46 -1.14 -26.43
CA ARG A 57 -33.18 -0.49 -27.72
C ARG A 57 -33.68 -1.30 -28.89
N ALA A 58 -33.51 -2.62 -28.89
CA ALA A 58 -33.92 -3.49 -29.99
C ALA A 58 -35.42 -3.66 -30.10
N ASN A 59 -36.13 -3.68 -28.97
CA ASN A 59 -37.58 -3.98 -28.90
C ASN A 59 -38.40 -2.73 -28.60
N ASP A 60 -38.30 -2.21 -27.40
CA ASP A 60 -39.20 -1.18 -26.86
C ASP A 60 -39.00 0.18 -27.57
N LEU A 61 -37.77 0.61 -27.74
CA LEU A 61 -37.45 1.88 -28.41
C LEU A 61 -37.83 1.82 -29.90
N LYS A 62 -37.51 0.73 -30.56
CA LYS A 62 -37.85 0.50 -31.96
C LYS A 62 -39.38 0.47 -32.17
N ALA A 63 -40.12 -0.22 -31.31
CA ALA A 63 -41.58 -0.26 -31.34
C ALA A 63 -42.20 1.13 -31.10
N ALA A 64 -41.63 1.92 -30.14
CA ALA A 64 -42.07 3.28 -29.89
C ALA A 64 -41.84 4.21 -31.09
N GLN A 65 -40.69 4.09 -31.73
CA GLN A 65 -40.33 4.86 -32.95
C GLN A 65 -41.24 4.48 -34.14
N GLU A 66 -41.46 3.21 -34.36
CA GLU A 66 -42.36 2.71 -35.41
C GLU A 66 -43.82 3.17 -35.18
N LYS A 67 -44.29 3.16 -33.90
CA LYS A 67 -45.59 3.68 -33.52
C LYS A 67 -45.68 5.20 -33.81
N ALA A 68 -44.69 5.96 -33.39
CA ALA A 68 -44.66 7.41 -33.64
C ALA A 68 -44.68 7.75 -35.15
N GLN A 69 -43.95 6.98 -35.96
CA GLN A 69 -43.97 7.14 -37.42
C GLN A 69 -45.35 6.79 -38.05
N ARG A 70 -46.00 5.77 -37.54
CA ARG A 70 -47.30 5.33 -38.02
C ARG A 70 -48.45 6.24 -37.65
N THR A 71 -48.47 6.70 -36.37
CA THR A 71 -49.57 7.51 -35.85
C THR A 71 -49.42 8.99 -36.13
N GLN A 72 -48.18 9.49 -36.29
CA GLN A 72 -47.79 10.87 -36.43
C GLN A 72 -48.35 11.79 -35.32
N LEU A 73 -48.72 11.17 -34.17
CA LEU A 73 -49.23 11.92 -33.01
C LEU A 73 -48.01 12.53 -32.22
N PRO A 74 -48.15 13.78 -31.79
CA PRO A 74 -47.08 14.43 -30.98
C PRO A 74 -46.78 13.67 -29.68
N GLU A 75 -47.78 13.04 -29.07
CA GLU A 75 -47.66 12.24 -27.84
C GLU A 75 -46.77 11.00 -28.03
N ASP A 76 -46.99 10.26 -29.14
CA ASP A 76 -46.19 9.07 -29.48
C ASP A 76 -44.76 9.45 -29.84
N ALA A 77 -44.55 10.58 -30.54
CA ALA A 77 -43.27 11.12 -30.84
C ALA A 77 -42.50 11.55 -29.57
N GLN A 78 -43.22 12.14 -28.61
CA GLN A 78 -42.60 12.51 -27.32
C GLN A 78 -42.23 11.27 -26.51
N ALA A 79 -43.11 10.27 -26.42
CA ALA A 79 -42.81 9.01 -25.73
C ALA A 79 -41.58 8.28 -26.30
N ALA A 80 -41.41 8.28 -27.62
CA ALA A 80 -40.23 7.69 -28.26
C ALA A 80 -38.95 8.49 -27.91
N ARG A 81 -39.00 9.81 -27.84
CA ARG A 81 -37.87 10.67 -27.42
C ARG A 81 -37.52 10.43 -25.94
N ASP A 82 -38.54 10.43 -25.06
CA ASP A 82 -38.32 10.22 -23.63
C ASP A 82 -37.66 8.85 -23.35
N LEU A 83 -38.06 7.82 -24.11
CA LEU A 83 -37.45 6.50 -24.00
C LEU A 83 -36.02 6.48 -24.56
N ALA A 84 -35.73 7.21 -25.64
CA ALA A 84 -34.38 7.36 -26.16
C ALA A 84 -33.48 8.08 -25.16
N ASP A 85 -33.94 9.20 -24.59
CA ASP A 85 -33.22 9.94 -23.57
C ASP A 85 -32.97 9.12 -22.29
N LEU A 86 -33.91 8.25 -21.92
CA LEU A 86 -33.74 7.32 -20.81
C LEU A 86 -32.63 6.31 -21.12
N CYS A 87 -32.63 5.73 -22.34
CA CYS A 87 -31.59 4.83 -22.78
C CYS A 87 -30.21 5.48 -22.76
N ASP A 88 -30.09 6.72 -23.23
CA ASP A 88 -28.81 7.45 -23.26
C ASP A 88 -28.33 7.82 -21.86
N ARG A 89 -29.22 8.23 -20.97
CA ARG A 89 -28.88 8.43 -19.54
C ARG A 89 -28.43 7.13 -18.87
N PHE A 90 -29.11 6.03 -19.17
CA PHE A 90 -28.76 4.73 -18.63
C PHE A 90 -27.40 4.23 -19.16
N GLU A 91 -27.11 4.48 -20.45
CA GLU A 91 -25.80 4.16 -21.03
C GLU A 91 -24.66 4.93 -20.37
N LYS A 92 -24.85 6.24 -20.13
CA LYS A 92 -23.89 7.05 -19.36
C LYS A 92 -23.66 6.47 -17.96
N LYS A 93 -24.74 6.05 -17.28
CA LYS A 93 -24.64 5.42 -15.96
C LYS A 93 -23.86 4.11 -16.00
N LEU A 94 -24.06 3.29 -17.03
CA LEU A 94 -23.28 2.06 -17.22
C LEU A 94 -21.81 2.35 -17.45
N TYR A 95 -21.51 3.41 -18.20
CA TYR A 95 -20.13 3.86 -18.40
C TYR A 95 -19.48 4.29 -17.08
N ASP A 96 -20.19 5.06 -16.24
CA ASP A 96 -19.70 5.45 -14.91
C ASP A 96 -19.41 4.22 -14.04
N LEU A 97 -20.26 3.20 -14.10
CA LEU A 97 -20.02 1.92 -13.39
C LEU A 97 -18.80 1.18 -13.93
N GLU A 98 -18.52 1.23 -15.23
CA GLU A 98 -17.30 0.66 -15.82
C GLU A 98 -16.04 1.37 -15.33
N LEU A 99 -16.07 2.70 -15.25
CA LEU A 99 -14.97 3.48 -14.68
C LEU A 99 -14.75 3.09 -13.21
N THR A 100 -15.82 3.00 -12.42
CA THR A 100 -15.76 2.57 -11.02
C THR A 100 -15.20 1.15 -10.88
N ARG A 101 -15.56 0.23 -11.78
CA ARG A 101 -15.00 -1.12 -11.80
C ARG A 101 -13.49 -1.11 -12.08
N ASN A 102 -13.03 -0.26 -13.00
CA ASN A 102 -11.60 -0.11 -13.28
C ASN A 102 -10.83 0.44 -12.06
N VAL A 103 -11.40 1.39 -11.32
CA VAL A 103 -10.83 1.86 -10.05
C VAL A 103 -10.73 0.70 -9.06
N SER A 104 -11.78 -0.11 -8.92
CA SER A 104 -11.77 -1.28 -8.03
C SER A 104 -10.67 -2.31 -8.39
N ILE A 105 -10.40 -2.52 -9.69
CA ILE A 105 -9.27 -3.36 -10.14
C ILE A 105 -7.92 -2.80 -9.65
N GLN A 106 -7.73 -1.49 -9.76
CA GLN A 106 -6.48 -0.83 -9.35
C GLN A 106 -6.31 -0.80 -7.82
N MET A 107 -7.41 -0.72 -7.06
CA MET A 107 -7.37 -0.73 -5.59
C MET A 107 -6.83 -2.04 -5.02
N GLY A 108 -7.11 -3.19 -5.64
CA GLY A 108 -6.66 -4.48 -5.15
C GLY A 108 -5.14 -4.56 -4.95
N PRO A 109 -4.33 -4.35 -5.98
CA PRO A 109 -2.86 -4.32 -5.86
C PRO A 109 -2.35 -3.23 -4.91
N GLN A 110 -2.99 -2.04 -4.86
CA GLN A 110 -2.62 -0.96 -3.96
C GLN A 110 -2.78 -1.36 -2.49
N ILE A 111 -3.92 -1.97 -2.13
CA ILE A 111 -4.18 -2.48 -0.78
C ILE A 111 -3.11 -3.52 -0.41
N ARG A 112 -2.82 -4.47 -1.29
CA ARG A 112 -1.81 -5.51 -1.04
C ARG A 112 -0.40 -4.96 -0.91
N LEU A 113 -0.09 -3.89 -1.64
CA LEU A 113 1.19 -3.20 -1.54
C LEU A 113 1.37 -2.56 -0.17
N ILE A 114 0.37 -1.80 0.29
CA ILE A 114 0.38 -1.16 1.61
C ILE A 114 0.49 -2.23 2.69
N GLN A 115 -0.32 -3.27 2.62
CA GLN A 115 -0.31 -4.39 3.56
C GLN A 115 1.07 -5.07 3.65
N SER A 116 1.73 -5.28 2.50
CA SER A 116 3.08 -5.87 2.46
C SER A 116 4.11 -4.95 3.13
N ASN A 117 3.98 -3.64 2.93
CA ASN A 117 4.86 -2.65 3.57
C ASN A 117 4.66 -2.63 5.09
N ASP A 118 3.41 -2.65 5.55
CA ASP A 118 3.07 -2.66 6.98
C ASP A 118 3.56 -3.94 7.66
N THR A 119 3.41 -5.10 7.00
CA THR A 119 3.91 -6.39 7.48
C THR A 119 5.43 -6.35 7.65
N MET A 120 6.15 -5.89 6.62
CA MET A 120 7.60 -5.79 6.65
C MET A 120 8.09 -4.83 7.75
N MET A 121 7.36 -3.73 7.97
CA MET A 121 7.69 -2.77 9.00
C MET A 121 7.41 -3.33 10.40
N ALA A 122 6.30 -4.04 10.61
CA ALA A 122 5.97 -4.70 11.87
C ALA A 122 7.02 -5.75 12.25
N GLU A 123 7.46 -6.58 11.29
CA GLU A 123 8.53 -7.56 11.48
C GLU A 123 9.86 -6.90 11.83
N LYS A 124 10.21 -5.80 11.16
CA LYS A 124 11.42 -5.04 11.42
C LYS A 124 11.42 -4.41 12.81
N ILE A 125 10.28 -3.87 13.25
CA ILE A 125 10.09 -3.35 14.61
C ILE A 125 10.27 -4.49 15.62
N GLN A 126 9.64 -5.63 15.40
CA GLN A 126 9.76 -6.80 16.28
C GLN A 126 11.21 -7.27 16.39
N THR A 127 11.91 -7.42 15.28
CA THR A 127 13.33 -7.79 15.25
C THR A 127 14.19 -6.78 16.01
N THR A 128 13.89 -5.49 15.87
CA THR A 128 14.60 -4.44 16.60
C THR A 128 14.36 -4.55 18.10
N ILE A 129 13.13 -4.78 18.53
CA ILE A 129 12.78 -4.92 19.96
C ILE A 129 13.46 -6.13 20.57
N VAL A 130 13.40 -7.28 19.87
CA VAL A 130 13.87 -8.57 20.41
C VAL A 130 15.39 -8.69 20.35
N ASN A 131 16.01 -8.30 19.24
CA ASN A 131 17.43 -8.59 18.99
C ASN A 131 18.31 -7.35 19.16
N THR A 132 17.90 -6.21 18.59
CA THR A 132 18.77 -5.03 18.51
C THR A 132 18.86 -4.28 19.83
N ILE A 133 17.75 -4.13 20.54
CA ILE A 133 17.71 -3.41 21.82
C ILE A 133 18.51 -4.13 22.92
N PRO A 134 18.39 -5.45 23.11
CA PRO A 134 19.25 -6.18 24.06
C PRO A 134 20.74 -6.09 23.71
N LEU A 135 21.08 -6.18 22.41
CA LEU A 135 22.45 -6.03 21.96
C LEU A 135 23.00 -4.65 22.29
N TRP A 136 22.22 -3.58 22.08
CA TRP A 136 22.62 -2.22 22.45
C TRP A 136 22.79 -2.05 23.97
N LYS A 137 21.90 -2.65 24.77
CA LYS A 137 22.08 -2.63 26.23
C LYS A 137 23.40 -3.27 26.63
N ASN A 138 23.74 -4.42 26.05
CA ASN A 138 25.01 -5.10 26.30
C ASN A 138 26.20 -4.27 25.84
N GLN A 139 26.13 -3.67 24.66
CA GLN A 139 27.17 -2.76 24.13
C GLN A 139 27.34 -1.52 25.00
N MET A 140 26.24 -0.93 25.50
CA MET A 140 26.30 0.20 26.41
C MET A 140 26.93 -0.18 27.76
N VAL A 141 26.64 -1.36 28.31
CA VAL A 141 27.24 -1.85 29.53
C VAL A 141 28.76 -2.06 29.34
N LEU A 142 29.16 -2.62 28.18
CA LEU A 142 30.58 -2.75 27.82
C LEU A 142 31.26 -1.40 27.65
N ALA A 143 30.61 -0.45 26.97
CA ALA A 143 31.12 0.90 26.79
C ALA A 143 31.22 1.66 28.11
N LEU A 144 30.25 1.51 29.02
CA LEU A 144 30.31 2.04 30.37
C LEU A 144 31.45 1.40 31.19
N GLY A 145 31.68 0.08 31.02
CA GLY A 145 32.82 -0.61 31.66
C GLY A 145 34.19 -0.11 31.18
N ILE A 146 34.29 0.29 29.91
CA ILE A 146 35.50 0.87 29.32
C ILE A 146 35.62 2.37 29.62
N ALA A 147 34.47 3.06 29.70
CA ALA A 147 34.38 4.54 29.76
C ALA A 147 34.38 5.11 31.17
N HIS A 148 34.94 4.41 32.16
CA HIS A 148 35.41 5.13 33.36
C HIS A 148 36.45 6.21 33.02
N SER A 149 36.79 6.40 31.74
CA SER A 149 37.58 7.52 31.27
C SER A 149 37.01 8.17 30.01
N GLN A 150 36.30 9.27 30.18
CA GLN A 150 36.11 10.44 29.24
C GLN A 150 35.47 10.27 27.84
N GLN A 151 35.10 9.12 27.32
CA GLN A 151 34.58 9.00 25.93
C GLN A 151 33.10 8.64 25.76
N ALA A 152 32.34 8.42 26.85
CA ALA A 152 30.95 7.98 26.79
C ALA A 152 29.97 8.98 26.11
N MET A 153 30.27 10.28 26.14
CA MET A 153 29.36 11.32 25.62
C MET A 153 29.30 11.43 24.09
N GLN A 154 30.30 10.95 23.36
CA GLN A 154 30.32 11.04 21.90
C GLN A 154 29.56 9.90 21.21
N ALA A 155 29.54 8.70 21.81
CA ALA A 155 28.83 7.55 21.23
C ALA A 155 27.29 7.69 21.33
N GLU A 156 26.77 8.33 22.39
CA GLU A 156 25.34 8.55 22.58
C GLU A 156 24.73 9.48 21.53
N ARG A 157 25.47 10.52 21.10
CA ARG A 157 25.01 11.43 20.03
C ARG A 157 24.93 10.76 18.66
N ALA A 158 25.93 9.96 18.29
CA ALA A 158 25.96 9.30 16.98
C ALA A 158 24.82 8.28 16.81
N VAL A 159 24.44 7.56 17.85
CA VAL A 159 23.34 6.58 17.80
C VAL A 159 21.97 7.28 17.75
N THR A 160 21.80 8.38 18.48
CA THR A 160 20.55 9.16 18.48
C THR A 160 20.33 9.83 17.13
N ASP A 161 21.36 10.38 16.51
CA ASP A 161 21.29 11.04 15.21
C ASP A 161 20.96 10.05 14.08
N ALA A 162 21.60 8.87 14.05
CA ALA A 162 21.30 7.83 13.07
C ALA A 162 19.86 7.28 13.19
N THR A 163 19.37 7.12 14.41
CA THR A 163 17.99 6.67 14.67
C THR A 163 16.96 7.73 14.27
N ASN A 164 17.23 9.00 14.57
CA ASN A 164 16.37 10.11 14.20
C ASN A 164 16.33 10.35 12.68
N GLU A 165 17.42 10.14 11.97
CA GLU A 165 17.47 10.27 10.51
C GLU A 165 16.65 9.17 9.83
N LEU A 166 16.74 7.93 10.30
CA LEU A 166 15.93 6.80 9.83
C LEU A 166 14.42 7.02 10.08
N LEU A 167 14.06 7.52 11.26
CA LEU A 167 12.66 7.81 11.61
C LEU A 167 12.08 8.96 10.79
N LYS A 168 12.86 10.04 10.56
CA LYS A 168 12.44 11.17 9.71
C LYS A 168 12.23 10.76 8.26
N LYS A 169 13.13 9.93 7.71
CA LYS A 169 13.04 9.46 6.32
C LYS A 169 11.83 8.56 6.09
N ASN A 170 11.53 7.68 7.05
CA ASN A 170 10.36 6.80 7.00
C ASN A 170 9.04 7.56 7.17
N ALA A 171 8.98 8.56 8.08
CA ALA A 171 7.79 9.39 8.28
C ALA A 171 7.48 10.29 7.06
N ALA A 172 8.49 10.80 6.37
CA ALA A 172 8.32 11.62 5.17
C ALA A 172 7.72 10.79 4.00
N THR A 173 8.19 9.55 3.80
CA THR A 173 7.73 8.67 2.73
C THR A 173 6.28 8.20 2.96
N LEU A 174 5.90 7.90 4.21
CA LEU A 174 4.52 7.55 4.58
C LEU A 174 3.56 8.74 4.46
N LYS A 175 4.00 9.94 4.88
CA LYS A 175 3.18 11.15 4.81
C LYS A 175 2.86 11.53 3.36
N GLN A 176 3.79 11.39 2.45
CA GLN A 176 3.62 11.75 1.04
C GLN A 176 2.64 10.81 0.35
N GLY A 177 2.73 9.49 0.55
CA GLY A 177 1.82 8.51 -0.03
C GLY A 177 0.37 8.64 0.48
N THR A 178 0.18 8.91 1.77
CA THR A 178 -1.17 8.96 2.37
C THR A 178 -1.91 10.27 2.04
N ILE A 179 -1.20 11.39 1.91
CA ILE A 179 -1.82 12.70 1.61
C ILE A 179 -2.23 12.80 0.13
N GLU A 180 -1.46 12.23 -0.79
CA GLU A 180 -1.82 12.18 -2.22
C GLU A 180 -3.05 11.31 -2.46
N ILE A 181 -3.14 10.15 -1.80
CA ILE A 181 -4.30 9.23 -1.91
C ILE A 181 -5.58 9.89 -1.34
N ALA A 182 -5.49 10.59 -0.21
CA ALA A 182 -6.64 11.26 0.41
C ALA A 182 -7.18 12.44 -0.41
N LYS A 183 -6.30 13.19 -1.07
CA LYS A 183 -6.71 14.30 -1.95
C LYS A 183 -7.36 13.85 -3.24
N GLU A 184 -6.96 12.72 -3.78
CA GLU A 184 -7.50 12.16 -5.03
C GLU A 184 -8.84 11.44 -4.80
N SER A 185 -9.08 10.91 -3.59
CA SER A 185 -10.35 10.27 -3.21
C SER A 185 -11.56 11.24 -3.16
N GLU A 186 -11.32 12.56 -3.03
CA GLU A 186 -12.39 13.56 -2.98
C GLU A 186 -12.76 14.16 -4.37
N ARG A 187 -12.00 13.85 -5.41
CA ARG A 187 -12.35 14.24 -6.78
C ARG A 187 -13.25 13.20 -7.42
N GLY A 188 -14.55 13.48 -7.42
CA GLY A 188 -15.53 12.67 -8.14
C GLY A 188 -15.22 12.59 -9.64
N ILE A 189 -15.43 11.41 -10.22
CA ILE A 189 -15.30 11.01 -11.64
C ILE A 189 -13.87 11.17 -12.16
N VAL A 190 -13.15 10.05 -12.16
CA VAL A 190 -11.78 9.95 -12.68
C VAL A 190 -11.79 10.01 -14.20
N ASP A 191 -11.09 10.98 -14.79
CA ASP A 191 -10.84 11.03 -16.24
C ASP A 191 -10.04 9.79 -16.67
N ILE A 192 -10.33 9.26 -17.88
CA ILE A 192 -9.63 8.08 -18.44
C ILE A 192 -8.11 8.27 -18.43
N GLU A 193 -7.64 9.47 -18.68
CA GLU A 193 -6.23 9.84 -18.66
C GLU A 193 -5.61 9.63 -17.27
N THR A 194 -6.35 10.00 -16.21
CA THR A 194 -5.93 9.77 -14.83
C THR A 194 -5.85 8.28 -14.49
N LEU A 195 -6.82 7.48 -14.95
CA LEU A 195 -6.79 6.02 -14.78
C LEU A 195 -5.59 5.37 -15.51
N GLN A 196 -5.31 5.82 -16.74
CA GLN A 196 -4.16 5.33 -17.49
C GLN A 196 -2.85 5.69 -16.81
N GLN A 197 -2.73 6.92 -16.33
CA GLN A 197 -1.53 7.38 -15.62
C GLN A 197 -1.32 6.65 -14.30
N THR A 198 -2.38 6.46 -13.52
CA THR A 198 -2.32 5.74 -12.24
C THR A 198 -1.95 4.26 -12.46
N ASN A 199 -2.52 3.63 -13.49
CA ASN A 199 -2.19 2.25 -13.85
C ASN A 199 -0.72 2.11 -14.27
N LYS A 200 -0.21 3.07 -15.06
CA LYS A 200 1.19 3.11 -15.46
C LYS A 200 2.11 3.27 -14.25
N GLN A 201 1.83 4.21 -13.36
CA GLN A 201 2.59 4.43 -12.13
C GLN A 201 2.56 3.20 -11.21
N LEU A 202 1.43 2.51 -11.11
CA LEU A 202 1.31 1.28 -10.34
C LEU A 202 2.19 0.16 -10.93
N ILE A 203 2.18 -0.02 -12.25
CA ILE A 203 3.04 -0.99 -12.94
C ILE A 203 4.51 -0.65 -12.70
N GLU A 204 4.92 0.60 -12.90
CA GLU A 204 6.28 1.07 -12.66
C GLU A 204 6.71 0.82 -11.21
N THR A 205 5.83 1.09 -10.24
CA THR A 205 6.09 0.84 -8.81
C THR A 205 6.28 -0.64 -8.51
N LEU A 206 5.45 -1.51 -9.10
CA LEU A 206 5.56 -2.96 -8.95
C LEU A 206 6.86 -3.51 -9.57
N ASP A 207 7.26 -2.99 -10.72
CA ASP A 207 8.52 -3.36 -11.39
C ASP A 207 9.73 -2.90 -10.59
N GLU A 208 9.69 -1.69 -10.02
CA GLU A 208 10.77 -1.17 -9.18
C GLU A 208 10.91 -1.98 -7.88
N LEU A 209 9.79 -2.36 -7.25
CA LEU A 209 9.79 -3.25 -6.08
C LEU A 209 10.38 -4.62 -6.40
N ASN A 210 10.08 -5.20 -7.56
CA ASN A 210 10.67 -6.47 -7.96
C ASN A 210 12.20 -6.35 -8.13
N LYS A 211 12.69 -5.24 -8.70
CA LYS A 211 14.12 -4.95 -8.80
C LYS A 211 14.76 -4.81 -7.43
N ILE A 212 14.15 -4.03 -6.53
CA ILE A 212 14.64 -3.83 -5.16
C ILE A 212 14.70 -5.16 -4.39
N ARG A 213 13.67 -6.01 -4.54
CA ARG A 213 13.64 -7.35 -3.91
C ARG A 213 14.74 -8.26 -4.45
N ALA A 214 14.98 -8.25 -5.75
CA ALA A 214 16.03 -9.03 -6.38
C ALA A 214 17.41 -8.57 -5.93
N ASP A 215 17.66 -7.26 -5.93
CA ASP A 215 18.92 -6.64 -5.48
C ASP A 215 19.15 -6.89 -3.98
N GLY A 216 18.10 -6.74 -3.15
CA GLY A 216 18.15 -7.06 -1.73
C GLY A 216 18.47 -8.53 -1.46
N LYS A 217 17.95 -9.46 -2.28
CA LYS A 217 18.29 -10.90 -2.17
C LYS A 217 19.76 -11.16 -2.51
N ALA A 218 20.27 -10.53 -3.58
CA ALA A 218 21.66 -10.65 -3.98
C ALA A 218 22.60 -10.06 -2.91
N LYS A 219 22.27 -8.89 -2.37
CA LYS A 219 23.06 -8.26 -1.29
C LYS A 219 23.10 -9.11 -0.02
N ARG A 220 21.97 -9.74 0.36
CA ARG A 220 21.94 -10.67 1.52
C ARG A 220 22.80 -11.90 1.29
N ALA A 221 22.74 -12.51 0.11
CA ALA A 221 23.58 -13.66 -0.21
C ALA A 221 25.09 -13.32 -0.15
N ASN A 222 25.47 -12.16 -0.67
CA ASN A 222 26.85 -11.66 -0.57
C ASN A 222 27.25 -11.38 0.89
N ALA A 223 26.35 -10.79 1.67
CA ALA A 223 26.61 -10.54 3.10
C ALA A 223 26.76 -11.82 3.92
N GLU A 224 25.99 -12.88 3.63
CA GLU A 224 26.14 -14.19 4.26
C GLU A 224 27.50 -14.81 3.97
N GLN A 225 28.00 -14.72 2.73
CA GLN A 225 29.32 -15.21 2.38
C GLN A 225 30.42 -14.44 3.13
N GLU A 226 30.30 -13.11 3.20
CA GLU A 226 31.27 -12.27 3.90
C GLU A 226 31.25 -12.50 5.42
N LEU A 227 30.07 -12.70 6.01
CA LEU A 227 29.94 -13.06 7.42
C LEU A 227 30.63 -14.41 7.69
N GLY A 228 30.42 -15.41 6.82
CA GLY A 228 31.11 -16.71 6.95
C GLY A 228 32.65 -16.58 6.88
N ARG A 229 33.14 -15.67 6.03
CA ARG A 229 34.59 -15.37 5.94
C ARG A 229 35.10 -14.72 7.23
N ILE A 230 34.40 -13.71 7.72
CA ILE A 230 34.74 -12.99 8.97
C ILE A 230 34.74 -13.92 10.17
N GLU A 231 33.72 -14.78 10.29
CA GLU A 231 33.64 -15.78 11.36
C GLU A 231 34.81 -16.79 11.29
N GLY A 232 35.17 -17.22 10.08
CA GLY A 232 36.32 -18.09 9.84
C GLY A 232 37.64 -17.46 10.28
N GLU A 233 37.87 -16.21 9.89
CA GLU A 233 39.08 -15.44 10.27
C GLU A 233 39.16 -15.21 11.78
N LEU A 234 38.03 -14.86 12.42
CA LEU A 234 37.96 -14.67 13.86
C LEU A 234 38.26 -15.98 14.61
N ARG A 235 37.66 -17.07 14.17
CA ARG A 235 37.90 -18.41 14.75
C ARG A 235 39.36 -18.81 14.65
N GLN A 236 39.98 -18.58 13.50
CA GLN A 236 41.42 -18.86 13.30
C GLN A 236 42.30 -18.05 14.23
N LYS A 237 42.01 -16.74 14.35
CA LYS A 237 42.76 -15.86 15.27
C LYS A 237 42.59 -16.24 16.73
N MET A 238 41.41 -16.65 17.14
CA MET A 238 41.17 -17.13 18.53
C MET A 238 41.91 -18.42 18.83
N LEU A 239 42.11 -19.30 17.85
CA LEU A 239 42.92 -20.54 18.00
C LEU A 239 44.41 -20.25 18.07
N GLU A 240 44.91 -19.20 17.33
CA GLU A 240 46.31 -18.75 17.38
C GLU A 240 46.70 -18.16 18.74
N ILE A 241 45.78 -17.51 19.43
CA ILE A 241 46.00 -16.84 20.74
C ILE A 241 45.99 -17.87 21.88
N ASN A 242 45.34 -19.03 21.71
CA ASN A 242 45.27 -20.07 22.74
C ASN A 242 46.38 -21.16 22.62
N ASN A 243 47.32 -21.01 21.68
CA ASN A 243 48.56 -21.78 21.57
C ASN A 243 49.78 -20.88 21.93
#